data_50e53ffb2dd27415083b60f06c85e810
#
_entry.id   50e53ffb2dd27415083b60f06c85e810
#
_cell.length_a   1.000
_cell.length_b   1.000
_cell.length_c   1.000
_cell.angle_alpha   90.00
_cell.angle_beta   90.00
_cell.angle_gamma   90.00
#
_symmetry.space_group_name_H-M   'P 1'
#
loop_
_entity.id
_entity.type
_entity.pdbx_description
1 polymer ?
#
loop_
_entity_poly.entity_id
_entity_poly.type
_entity_poly.pdbx_seq_one_letter_code
_entity_poly.pdbx_strand_id
1 'polypeptide(L)'
;MDAQLLAPLTQLTALSQSLFLSLSQQPSQKQVPPPPLSSFAAVDAELQTALITAAAHQRRQARIVALQQELLEVDARWRAVCEALEEGRKVLDEIVKEGDERIECIRKAKEGSYSTLFLFSG
;
A
#
# COMPACT_ATOMS: atom_id res chain seq x y z
N MET A 1 -15.33 8.25 12.01
CA MET A 1 -16.15 8.39 10.80
C MET A 1 -17.58 7.95 11.04
N ASP A 2 -17.81 6.80 11.61
CA ASP A 2 -19.16 6.27 11.86
C ASP A 2 -20.01 7.22 12.70
N ALA A 3 -19.47 7.81 13.74
CA ALA A 3 -20.19 8.79 14.58
C ALA A 3 -20.64 10.05 13.81
N GLN A 4 -19.88 10.51 12.82
CA GLN A 4 -20.22 11.69 12.01
C GLN A 4 -21.36 11.42 11.02
N LEU A 5 -21.52 10.19 10.57
CA LEU A 5 -22.61 9.77 9.70
C LEU A 5 -23.83 9.33 10.51
N LEU A 6 -23.62 8.65 11.63
CA LEU A 6 -24.71 8.14 12.46
C LEU A 6 -25.46 9.26 13.20
N ALA A 7 -24.78 10.33 13.64
CA ALA A 7 -25.41 11.42 14.37
C ALA A 7 -26.55 12.11 13.57
N PRO A 8 -26.33 12.61 12.33
CA PRO A 8 -27.40 13.22 11.56
C PRO A 8 -28.50 12.23 11.16
N LEU A 9 -28.17 10.95 10.90
CA LEU A 9 -29.16 9.92 10.61
C LEU A 9 -30.07 9.64 11.83
N THR A 10 -29.48 9.58 13.02
CA THR A 10 -30.22 9.39 14.26
C THR A 10 -31.14 10.59 14.54
N GLN A 11 -30.67 11.82 14.31
CA GLN A 11 -31.47 13.04 14.45
C GLN A 11 -32.59 13.08 13.44
N LEU A 12 -32.36 12.71 12.17
CA LEU A 12 -33.38 12.64 11.14
C LEU A 12 -34.49 11.64 11.53
N THR A 13 -34.09 10.48 12.05
CA THR A 13 -35.03 9.46 12.54
C THR A 13 -35.88 10.00 13.70
N ALA A 14 -35.30 10.69 14.67
CA ALA A 14 -35.98 11.29 15.81
C ALA A 14 -36.96 12.40 15.36
N LEU A 15 -36.56 13.27 14.44
CA LEU A 15 -37.40 14.31 13.86
C LEU A 15 -38.57 13.70 13.09
N SER A 16 -38.35 12.66 12.31
CA SER A 16 -39.41 11.94 11.58
C SER A 16 -40.40 11.29 12.54
N GLN A 17 -39.92 10.63 13.59
CA GLN A 17 -40.80 10.06 14.62
C GLN A 17 -41.63 11.14 15.33
N SER A 18 -41.04 12.27 15.68
CA SER A 18 -41.73 13.40 16.28
C SER A 18 -42.83 13.97 15.36
N LEU A 19 -42.53 14.08 14.05
CA LEU A 19 -43.50 14.50 13.06
C LEU A 19 -44.68 13.53 12.96
N PHE A 20 -44.42 12.22 12.85
CA PHE A 20 -45.46 11.22 12.79
C PHE A 20 -46.35 11.20 14.06
N LEU A 21 -45.71 11.36 15.24
CA LEU A 21 -46.45 11.46 16.48
C LEU A 21 -47.36 12.71 16.51
N SER A 22 -46.90 13.87 16.02
CA SER A 22 -47.70 15.09 15.95
C SER A 22 -48.89 14.95 15.01
N LEU A 23 -48.75 14.18 13.92
CA LEU A 23 -49.83 13.94 12.95
C LEU A 23 -50.85 12.88 13.40
N SER A 24 -50.41 11.93 14.24
CA SER A 24 -51.27 10.81 14.70
C SER A 24 -52.10 11.12 15.97
N GLN A 25 -51.93 12.32 16.57
CA GLN A 25 -52.61 12.68 17.82
C GLN A 25 -54.10 13.00 17.59
N GLN A 26 -54.94 12.40 18.42
CA GLN A 26 -56.38 12.70 18.46
C GLN A 26 -56.61 14.08 19.12
N PRO A 27 -57.69 14.80 18.73
CA PRO A 27 -57.97 16.16 19.21
C PRO A 27 -58.20 16.31 20.71
N SER A 28 -58.24 15.23 21.48
CA SER A 28 -58.47 15.21 22.94
C SER A 28 -57.17 15.16 23.76
N GLN A 29 -55.99 15.05 23.16
CA GLN A 29 -54.69 15.02 23.86
C GLN A 29 -53.93 16.33 23.64
N LYS A 30 -53.02 16.65 24.62
CA LYS A 30 -52.14 17.82 24.56
C LYS A 30 -51.30 17.75 23.30
N GLN A 31 -51.59 18.59 22.31
CA GLN A 31 -50.93 18.58 21.02
C GLN A 31 -49.43 18.88 21.17
N VAL A 32 -48.58 17.96 20.76
CA VAL A 32 -47.14 18.20 20.60
C VAL A 32 -46.93 18.95 19.27
N PRO A 33 -46.36 20.15 19.28
CA PRO A 33 -46.14 20.88 18.04
C PRO A 33 -45.25 20.10 17.09
N PRO A 34 -45.52 20.11 15.78
CA PRO A 34 -44.67 19.46 14.79
C PRO A 34 -43.28 20.11 14.79
N PRO A 35 -42.20 19.32 14.56
CA PRO A 35 -40.86 19.88 14.47
C PRO A 35 -40.80 20.89 13.31
N PRO A 36 -40.04 22.00 13.47
CA PRO A 36 -39.94 23.03 12.46
C PRO A 36 -39.18 22.49 11.23
N LEU A 37 -39.57 22.89 10.04
CA LEU A 37 -38.95 22.50 8.78
C LEU A 37 -37.45 22.85 8.73
N SER A 38 -37.06 23.95 9.41
CA SER A 38 -35.64 24.36 9.54
C SER A 38 -34.78 23.31 10.22
N SER A 39 -35.33 22.51 11.15
CA SER A 39 -34.59 21.43 11.79
C SER A 39 -34.23 20.31 10.82
N PHE A 40 -35.14 19.97 9.90
CA PHE A 40 -34.87 18.99 8.84
C PHE A 40 -33.80 19.52 7.86
N ALA A 41 -33.89 20.79 7.45
CA ALA A 41 -32.92 21.42 6.58
C ALA A 41 -31.52 21.48 7.22
N ALA A 42 -31.42 21.75 8.53
CA ALA A 42 -30.15 21.74 9.25
C ALA A 42 -29.51 20.34 9.26
N VAL A 43 -30.29 19.32 9.59
CA VAL A 43 -29.81 17.92 9.61
C VAL A 43 -29.43 17.43 8.22
N ASP A 44 -30.15 17.84 7.17
CA ASP A 44 -29.81 17.54 5.79
C ASP A 44 -28.46 18.16 5.39
N ALA A 45 -28.20 19.42 5.75
CA ALA A 45 -26.93 20.07 5.50
C ALA A 45 -25.75 19.38 6.24
N GLU A 46 -25.97 18.96 7.49
CA GLU A 46 -24.98 18.18 8.24
C GLU A 46 -24.71 16.82 7.58
N LEU A 47 -25.74 16.12 7.13
CA LEU A 47 -25.63 14.85 6.43
C LEU A 47 -24.87 15.00 5.12
N GLN A 48 -25.17 16.04 4.33
CA GLN A 48 -24.43 16.33 3.09
C GLN A 48 -22.94 16.54 3.37
N THR A 49 -22.60 17.32 4.39
CA THR A 49 -21.21 17.57 4.79
C THR A 49 -20.51 16.26 5.21
N ALA A 50 -21.20 15.42 5.99
CA ALA A 50 -20.68 14.14 6.42
C ALA A 50 -20.45 13.19 5.23
N LEU A 51 -21.37 13.16 4.25
CA LEU A 51 -21.23 12.35 3.04
C LEU A 51 -20.06 12.80 2.15
N ILE A 52 -19.86 14.11 1.97
CA ILE A 52 -18.72 14.65 1.22
C ILE A 52 -17.41 14.24 1.89
N THR A 53 -17.35 14.33 3.21
CA THR A 53 -16.18 13.91 3.99
C THR A 53 -15.94 12.41 3.86
N ALA A 54 -16.97 11.60 3.97
CA ALA A 54 -16.89 10.15 3.79
C ALA A 54 -16.37 9.76 2.40
N ALA A 55 -16.91 10.39 1.34
CA ALA A 55 -16.47 10.17 -0.03
C ALA A 55 -14.97 10.55 -0.23
N ALA A 56 -14.51 11.65 0.39
CA ALA A 56 -13.11 12.03 0.35
C ALA A 56 -12.21 11.01 1.06
N HIS A 57 -12.63 10.47 2.19
CA HIS A 57 -11.91 9.40 2.89
C HIS A 57 -11.85 8.10 2.09
N GLN A 58 -12.97 7.70 1.47
CA GLN A 58 -12.99 6.50 0.63
C GLN A 58 -12.01 6.61 -0.56
N ARG A 59 -11.95 7.77 -1.21
CA ARG A 59 -10.98 8.02 -2.30
C ARG A 59 -9.53 7.94 -1.80
N ARG A 60 -9.24 8.52 -0.63
CA ARG A 60 -7.91 8.43 -0.02
C ARG A 60 -7.55 7.00 0.34
N GLN A 61 -8.48 6.25 0.91
CA GLN A 61 -8.27 4.85 1.26
C GLN A 61 -8.02 4.00 0.01
N ALA A 62 -8.80 4.19 -1.06
CA ALA A 62 -8.56 3.51 -2.33
C ALA A 62 -7.16 3.83 -2.90
N ARG A 63 -6.72 5.09 -2.80
CA ARG A 63 -5.37 5.49 -3.23
C ARG A 63 -4.27 4.85 -2.39
N ILE A 64 -4.46 4.76 -1.07
CA ILE A 64 -3.50 4.09 -0.16
C ILE A 64 -3.37 2.63 -0.54
N VAL A 65 -4.48 1.91 -0.75
CA VAL A 65 -4.45 0.50 -1.15
C VAL A 65 -3.75 0.31 -2.50
N ALA A 66 -4.02 1.18 -3.48
CA ALA A 66 -3.33 1.14 -4.77
C ALA A 66 -1.82 1.34 -4.64
N LEU A 67 -1.39 2.34 -3.85
CA LEU A 67 0.03 2.60 -3.60
C LEU A 67 0.72 1.46 -2.85
N GLN A 68 0.04 0.82 -1.91
CA GLN A 68 0.56 -0.36 -1.24
C GLN A 68 0.81 -1.52 -2.21
N GLN A 69 -0.11 -1.72 -3.16
CA GLN A 69 0.06 -2.73 -4.19
C GLN A 69 1.23 -2.41 -5.13
N GLU A 70 1.34 -1.17 -5.60
CA GLU A 70 2.47 -0.70 -6.41
C GLU A 70 3.81 -0.90 -5.68
N LEU A 71 3.86 -0.62 -4.37
CA LEU A 71 5.05 -0.82 -3.55
C LEU A 71 5.47 -2.29 -3.50
N LEU A 72 4.52 -3.21 -3.29
CA LEU A 72 4.80 -4.64 -3.28
C LEU A 72 5.36 -5.15 -4.62
N GLU A 73 4.84 -4.62 -5.74
CA GLU A 73 5.35 -4.96 -7.07
C GLU A 73 6.79 -4.45 -7.29
N VAL A 74 7.08 -3.22 -6.86
CA VAL A 74 8.43 -2.64 -6.93
C VAL A 74 9.40 -3.43 -6.05
N ASP A 75 9.00 -3.78 -4.83
CA ASP A 75 9.81 -4.61 -3.93
C ASP A 75 10.12 -5.98 -4.53
N ALA A 76 9.15 -6.62 -5.17
CA ALA A 76 9.34 -7.90 -5.82
C ALA A 76 10.36 -7.80 -6.99
N ARG A 77 10.23 -6.75 -7.82
CA ARG A 77 11.19 -6.49 -8.91
C ARG A 77 12.59 -6.20 -8.37
N TRP A 78 12.69 -5.41 -7.31
CA TRP A 78 13.96 -5.10 -6.68
C TRP A 78 14.66 -6.36 -6.16
N ARG A 79 13.95 -7.23 -5.47
CA ARG A 79 14.50 -8.52 -4.99
C ARG A 79 14.98 -9.37 -6.14
N ALA A 80 14.21 -9.50 -7.21
CA ALA A 80 14.60 -10.25 -8.39
C ALA A 80 15.89 -9.72 -9.04
N VAL A 81 16.06 -8.40 -9.10
CA VAL A 81 17.30 -7.77 -9.60
C VAL A 81 18.49 -8.07 -8.68
N CYS A 82 18.31 -7.95 -7.36
CA CYS A 82 19.35 -8.28 -6.40
C CYS A 82 19.78 -9.75 -6.48
N GLU A 83 18.84 -10.68 -6.61
CA GLU A 83 19.12 -12.10 -6.80
C GLU A 83 19.90 -12.37 -8.09
N ALA A 84 19.47 -11.75 -9.21
CA ALA A 84 20.18 -11.88 -10.49
C ALA A 84 21.60 -11.31 -10.46
N LEU A 85 21.80 -10.19 -9.78
CA LEU A 85 23.14 -9.59 -9.59
C LEU A 85 24.04 -10.46 -8.72
N GLU A 86 23.50 -11.02 -7.64
CA GLU A 86 24.27 -11.91 -6.77
C GLU A 86 24.66 -13.21 -7.48
N GLU A 87 23.75 -13.79 -8.28
CA GLU A 87 24.07 -14.96 -9.10
C GLU A 87 25.11 -14.62 -10.16
N GLY A 88 24.95 -13.49 -10.87
CA GLY A 88 25.97 -13.03 -11.83
C GLY A 88 27.33 -12.80 -11.20
N ARG A 89 27.38 -12.25 -9.97
CA ARG A 89 28.62 -12.08 -9.22
C ARG A 89 29.29 -13.43 -8.94
N LYS A 90 28.55 -14.44 -8.49
CA LYS A 90 29.08 -15.78 -8.21
C LYS A 90 29.69 -16.42 -9.46
N VAL A 91 28.96 -16.35 -10.58
CA VAL A 91 29.46 -16.90 -11.86
C VAL A 91 30.76 -16.19 -12.31
N LEU A 92 30.83 -14.87 -12.16
CA LEU A 92 32.05 -14.12 -12.48
C LEU A 92 33.22 -14.47 -11.54
N ASP A 93 32.95 -14.61 -10.25
CA ASP A 93 33.98 -15.04 -9.27
C ASP A 93 34.55 -16.43 -9.62
N GLU A 94 33.70 -17.37 -10.07
CA GLU A 94 34.15 -18.70 -10.53
C GLU A 94 35.02 -18.60 -11.78
N ILE A 95 34.60 -17.80 -12.78
CA ILE A 95 35.36 -17.60 -14.02
C ILE A 95 36.74 -16.97 -13.73
N VAL A 96 36.78 -15.97 -12.86
CA VAL A 96 38.02 -15.32 -12.46
C VAL A 96 38.95 -16.32 -11.75
N LYS A 97 38.43 -17.12 -10.83
CA LYS A 97 39.19 -18.15 -10.14
C LYS A 97 39.78 -19.20 -11.10
N GLU A 98 38.97 -19.70 -12.03
CA GLU A 98 39.48 -20.61 -13.07
C GLU A 98 40.54 -19.96 -13.94
N GLY A 99 40.37 -18.67 -14.28
CA GLY A 99 41.34 -17.89 -15.03
C GLY A 99 42.67 -17.77 -14.30
N ASP A 100 42.64 -17.46 -13.03
CA ASP A 100 43.83 -17.34 -12.17
C ASP A 100 44.58 -18.69 -12.03
N GLU A 101 43.82 -19.77 -11.82
CA GLU A 101 44.38 -21.12 -11.75
C GLU A 101 45.09 -21.51 -13.07
N ARG A 102 44.50 -21.20 -14.23
CA ARG A 102 45.11 -21.45 -15.54
C ARG A 102 46.38 -20.63 -15.79
N ILE A 103 46.37 -19.35 -15.40
CA ILE A 103 47.54 -18.46 -15.48
C ILE A 103 48.67 -19.02 -14.62
N GLU A 104 48.36 -19.46 -13.41
CA GLU A 104 49.35 -20.04 -12.50
C GLU A 104 49.96 -21.36 -13.06
N CYS A 105 49.15 -22.21 -13.67
CA CYS A 105 49.60 -23.41 -14.35
C CYS A 105 50.55 -23.07 -15.51
N ILE A 106 50.22 -22.09 -16.33
CA ILE A 106 51.10 -21.63 -17.45
C ILE A 106 52.40 -21.06 -16.91
N ARG A 107 52.38 -20.30 -15.84
CA ARG A 107 53.56 -19.72 -15.20
C ARG A 107 54.51 -20.84 -14.71
N LYS A 108 53.97 -21.83 -14.00
CA LYS A 108 54.75 -23.00 -13.52
C LYS A 108 55.33 -23.81 -14.65
N ALA A 109 54.60 -24.04 -15.73
CA ALA A 109 55.10 -24.74 -16.89
C ALA A 109 56.23 -23.99 -17.58
N LYS A 110 56.18 -22.68 -17.69
CA LYS A 110 57.28 -21.86 -18.21
C LYS A 110 58.55 -21.96 -17.34
N GLU A 111 58.42 -21.82 -16.02
CA GLU A 111 59.50 -21.92 -15.07
C GLU A 111 60.20 -23.30 -15.14
N GLY A 112 59.43 -24.38 -15.21
CA GLY A 112 59.92 -25.74 -15.41
C GLY A 112 60.67 -25.90 -16.75
N SER A 113 60.18 -25.29 -17.83
CA SER A 113 60.76 -25.33 -19.14
C SER A 113 62.11 -24.61 -19.19
N TYR A 114 62.25 -23.48 -18.52
CA TYR A 114 63.53 -22.77 -18.41
C TYR A 114 64.55 -23.53 -17.55
N SER A 115 64.14 -24.18 -16.49
CA SER A 115 64.95 -24.98 -15.62
C SER A 115 65.57 -26.18 -16.33
N THR A 116 64.80 -26.86 -17.19
CA THR A 116 65.28 -27.98 -18.02
C THR A 116 66.23 -27.52 -19.11
N LEU A 117 66.00 -26.39 -19.78
CA LEU A 117 66.91 -25.83 -20.75
C LEU A 117 68.30 -25.46 -20.15
N PHE A 118 68.31 -24.97 -18.91
CA PHE A 118 69.58 -24.64 -18.21
C PHE A 118 70.40 -25.89 -17.81
N LEU A 119 69.72 -26.99 -17.51
CA LEU A 119 70.34 -28.26 -17.14
C LEU A 119 71.00 -29.00 -18.35
N PHE A 120 70.49 -28.75 -19.56
CA PHE A 120 71.04 -29.38 -20.81
C PHE A 120 72.02 -28.49 -21.55
N SER A 121 72.29 -27.28 -21.07
CA SER A 121 73.25 -26.32 -21.69
C SER A 121 74.60 -26.24 -20.98
N GLY A 122 74.88 -27.19 -20.04
CA GLY A 122 76.15 -27.24 -19.30
C GLY A 122 77.06 -28.37 -19.73
#